data_4f3e32d59e55399add3481bcdf06e2ba
#
_entry.id   4f3e32d59e55399add3481bcdf06e2ba
#
_cell.length_a   1.000
_cell.length_b   1.000
_cell.length_c   1.000
_cell.angle_alpha   90.00
_cell.angle_beta   90.00
_cell.angle_gamma   90.00
#
_symmetry.space_group_name_H-M   'P 1'
#
loop_
_entity.id
_entity.type
_entity.pdbx_description
1 polymer ?
#
loop_
_entity_poly.entity_id
_entity_poly.type
_entity_poly.pdbx_seq_one_letter_code
_entity_poly.pdbx_strand_id
1 'polypeptide(L)'
;DVVGSDDLIARITEGWTDFDVAIATPDQMAKVGRVARVLGPRGLMPNPKTGTVTTDVAKAIAEVKGGKISFRVDKAANLHALIGKASFTAEQLAQNYGALIEEVLRLKPSSAKGIYLRKVTLSSTMGPGIPVDPSIQKDFTEE
;
A
#
# COMPACT_ATOMS: atom_id res chain seq x y z
N ASP A 1 -2.80 -18.59 3.05
CA ASP A 1 -2.46 -17.95 4.32
C ASP A 1 -1.66 -18.92 5.17
N VAL A 2 -0.56 -18.49 5.73
CA VAL A 2 0.30 -19.30 6.61
C VAL A 2 0.40 -18.59 7.96
N VAL A 3 0.18 -19.32 9.04
CA VAL A 3 0.28 -18.82 10.41
C VAL A 3 1.34 -19.62 11.15
N GLY A 4 2.24 -18.93 11.82
CA GLY A 4 3.32 -19.54 12.59
C GLY A 4 4.14 -18.51 13.36
N SER A 5 5.20 -18.94 14.01
CA SER A 5 6.10 -18.09 14.78
C SER A 5 7.55 -18.41 14.39
N ASP A 6 8.25 -19.16 15.24
CA ASP A 6 9.68 -19.45 15.05
C ASP A 6 9.96 -20.33 13.81
N ASP A 7 9.03 -21.18 13.43
CA ASP A 7 9.06 -22.01 12.22
C ASP A 7 9.02 -21.15 10.94
N LEU A 8 8.18 -20.11 10.90
CA LEU A 8 8.14 -19.18 9.78
C LEU A 8 9.41 -18.32 9.69
N ILE A 9 9.95 -17.92 10.82
CA ILE A 9 11.20 -17.16 10.89
C ILE A 9 12.35 -17.99 10.33
N ALA A 10 12.42 -19.28 10.67
CA ALA A 10 13.42 -20.19 10.13
C ALA A 10 13.31 -20.28 8.58
N ARG A 11 12.11 -20.52 8.06
CA ARG A 11 11.85 -20.57 6.61
C ARG A 11 12.22 -19.27 5.90
N ILE A 12 11.90 -18.12 6.48
CA ILE A 12 12.27 -16.81 5.91
C ILE A 12 13.80 -16.63 5.93
N THR A 13 14.49 -17.10 6.96
CA THR A 13 15.94 -17.05 7.04
C THR A 13 16.59 -17.91 5.96
N GLU A 14 15.98 -19.04 5.60
CA GLU A 14 16.37 -19.90 4.47
C GLU A 14 16.05 -19.29 3.10
N GLY A 15 15.36 -18.14 3.05
CA GLY A 15 15.08 -17.40 1.84
C GLY A 15 13.65 -17.54 1.31
N TRP A 16 12.76 -18.21 2.05
CA TRP A 16 11.35 -18.28 1.65
C TRP A 16 10.67 -16.91 1.80
N THR A 17 10.14 -16.39 0.69
CA THR A 17 9.46 -15.08 0.61
C THR A 17 8.28 -15.12 -0.35
N ASP A 18 7.66 -16.30 -0.48
CA ASP A 18 6.50 -16.52 -1.34
C ASP A 18 5.20 -16.09 -0.63
N PHE A 19 5.11 -14.81 -0.35
CA PHE A 19 3.95 -14.14 0.23
C PHE A 19 3.96 -12.64 -0.10
N ASP A 20 2.78 -12.05 -0.19
CA ASP A 20 2.61 -10.63 -0.56
C ASP A 20 2.73 -9.70 0.64
N VAL A 21 2.18 -10.07 1.79
CA VAL A 21 2.15 -9.24 3.00
C VAL A 21 2.42 -10.07 4.25
N ALA A 22 3.24 -9.55 5.14
CA ALA A 22 3.46 -10.11 6.46
C ALA A 22 2.77 -9.24 7.53
N ILE A 23 1.96 -9.88 8.37
CA ILE A 23 1.30 -9.26 9.52
C ILE A 23 1.92 -9.86 10.78
N ALA A 24 2.24 -9.02 11.75
CA ALA A 24 2.81 -9.45 13.01
C ALA A 24 2.13 -8.76 14.20
N THR A 25 2.09 -9.45 15.33
CA THR A 25 1.77 -8.81 16.61
C THR A 25 2.98 -8.07 17.17
N PRO A 26 2.79 -7.02 17.98
CA PRO A 26 3.91 -6.27 18.57
C PRO A 26 4.90 -7.16 19.32
N ASP A 27 4.43 -8.18 20.02
CA ASP A 27 5.26 -9.12 20.78
C ASP A 27 6.22 -9.93 19.91
N GLN A 28 5.80 -10.26 18.67
CA GLN A 28 6.61 -11.02 17.72
C GLN A 28 7.60 -10.15 16.94
N MET A 29 7.49 -8.82 17.03
CA MET A 29 8.37 -7.92 16.28
C MET A 29 9.85 -8.06 16.65
N ALA A 30 10.17 -8.41 17.89
CA ALA A 30 11.54 -8.68 18.31
C ALA A 30 12.15 -9.87 17.55
N LYS A 31 11.34 -10.89 17.28
CA LYS A 31 11.74 -12.07 16.51
C LYS A 31 11.82 -11.76 15.01
N VAL A 32 10.81 -11.05 14.47
CA VAL A 32 10.76 -10.62 13.06
C VAL A 32 11.93 -9.69 12.73
N GLY A 33 12.42 -8.91 13.68
CA GLY A 33 13.62 -8.08 13.54
C GLY A 33 14.87 -8.85 13.11
N ARG A 34 14.98 -10.13 13.44
CA ARG A 34 16.10 -10.99 13.03
C ARG A 34 16.15 -11.24 11.52
N VAL A 35 14.97 -11.28 10.87
CA VAL A 35 14.83 -11.49 9.43
C VAL A 35 14.63 -10.19 8.65
N ALA A 36 14.77 -9.04 9.30
CA ALA A 36 14.63 -7.73 8.69
C ALA A 36 15.57 -7.51 7.50
N ARG A 37 16.76 -8.13 7.51
CA ARG A 37 17.71 -8.07 6.39
C ARG A 37 17.18 -8.74 5.10
N VAL A 38 16.30 -9.73 5.24
CA VAL A 38 15.67 -10.42 4.13
C VAL A 38 14.39 -9.70 3.69
N LEU A 39 13.54 -9.33 4.65
CA LEU A 39 12.23 -8.72 4.40
C LEU A 39 12.32 -7.24 4.00
N GLY A 40 13.28 -6.49 4.57
CA GLY A 40 13.42 -5.05 4.36
C GLY A 40 13.61 -4.66 2.90
N PRO A 41 14.62 -5.19 2.18
CA PRO A 41 14.87 -4.85 0.77
C PRO A 41 13.71 -5.22 -0.16
N ARG A 42 12.90 -6.21 0.23
CA ARG A 42 11.73 -6.67 -0.55
C ARG A 42 10.44 -5.92 -0.20
N GLY A 43 10.47 -4.99 0.77
CA GLY A 43 9.29 -4.25 1.20
C GLY A 43 8.26 -5.08 1.99
N LEU A 44 8.63 -6.29 2.41
CA LEU A 44 7.75 -7.24 3.12
C LEU A 44 7.79 -7.09 4.66
N MET A 45 8.59 -6.15 5.16
CA MET A 45 8.74 -5.93 6.61
C MET A 45 7.45 -5.34 7.21
N PRO A 46 6.87 -5.98 8.24
CA PRO A 46 5.73 -5.41 8.96
C PRO A 46 6.05 -4.04 9.55
N ASN A 47 5.11 -3.10 9.44
CA ASN A 47 5.29 -1.73 9.91
C ASN A 47 4.03 -1.25 10.66
N PRO A 48 4.18 -0.70 11.87
CA PRO A 48 3.06 -0.13 12.63
C PRO A 48 2.33 0.99 11.88
N LYS A 49 3.05 1.79 11.10
CA LYS A 49 2.46 2.92 10.35
C LYS A 49 1.52 2.47 9.22
N THR A 50 1.74 1.30 8.66
CA THR A 50 0.87 0.71 7.63
C THR A 50 -0.22 -0.18 8.20
N GLY A 51 -0.25 -0.35 9.54
CA GLY A 51 -1.21 -1.20 10.22
C GLY A 51 -0.96 -2.70 10.09
N THR A 52 0.22 -3.10 9.61
CA THR A 52 0.62 -4.52 9.52
C THR A 52 1.24 -5.04 10.82
N VAL A 53 1.46 -4.17 11.81
CA VAL A 53 1.77 -4.55 13.20
C VAL A 53 0.58 -4.17 14.05
N THR A 54 -0.19 -5.16 14.48
CA THR A 54 -1.43 -4.95 15.24
C THR A 54 -1.72 -6.12 16.16
N THR A 55 -2.49 -5.86 17.22
CA THR A 55 -3.05 -6.90 18.09
C THR A 55 -4.29 -7.55 17.49
N ASP A 56 -5.02 -6.80 16.62
CA ASP A 56 -6.19 -7.31 15.91
C ASP A 56 -5.80 -7.84 14.52
N VAL A 57 -5.28 -9.07 14.52
CA VAL A 57 -4.81 -9.74 13.30
C VAL A 57 -5.96 -10.04 12.33
N ALA A 58 -7.15 -10.39 12.85
CA ALA A 58 -8.30 -10.74 12.02
C ALA A 58 -8.75 -9.55 11.16
N LYS A 59 -8.85 -8.37 11.76
CA LYS A 59 -9.19 -7.13 11.05
C LYS A 59 -8.12 -6.78 10.01
N ALA A 60 -6.84 -6.86 10.38
CA ALA A 60 -5.75 -6.57 9.46
C ALA A 60 -5.75 -7.52 8.25
N ILE A 61 -6.02 -8.80 8.43
CA ILE A 61 -6.16 -9.77 7.33
C ILE A 61 -7.32 -9.40 6.41
N ALA A 62 -8.49 -9.05 6.98
CA ALA A 62 -9.64 -8.64 6.20
C ALA A 62 -9.35 -7.38 5.36
N GLU A 63 -8.69 -6.39 5.94
CA GLU A 63 -8.30 -5.16 5.24
C GLU A 63 -7.32 -5.44 4.09
N VAL A 64 -6.29 -6.27 4.33
CA VAL A 64 -5.30 -6.64 3.31
C VAL A 64 -5.95 -7.44 2.17
N LYS A 65 -6.81 -8.40 2.50
CA LYS A 65 -7.57 -9.17 1.50
C LYS A 65 -8.58 -8.30 0.73
N GLY A 66 -9.10 -7.26 1.36
CA GLY A 66 -9.93 -6.23 0.73
C GLY A 66 -9.16 -5.27 -0.20
N GLY A 67 -7.84 -5.48 -0.36
CA GLY A 67 -7.03 -4.68 -1.27
C GLY A 67 -6.45 -3.41 -0.66
N LYS A 68 -6.28 -3.35 0.65
CA LYS A 68 -5.61 -2.22 1.31
C LYS A 68 -4.24 -1.98 0.73
N ILE A 69 -4.02 -0.79 0.18
CA ILE A 69 -2.73 -0.33 -0.28
C ILE A 69 -2.11 0.65 0.71
N SER A 70 -0.79 0.73 0.72
CA SER A 70 -0.06 1.75 1.46
C SER A 70 0.69 2.63 0.48
N PHE A 71 0.68 3.94 0.71
CA PHE A 71 1.41 4.89 -0.11
C PHE A 71 2.26 5.81 0.76
N ARG A 72 3.31 6.33 0.20
CA ARG A 72 4.24 7.21 0.90
C ARG A 72 4.72 8.33 -0.04
N VAL A 73 4.84 9.51 0.53
CA VAL A 73 5.44 10.66 -0.16
C VAL A 73 6.96 10.53 -0.15
N ASP A 74 7.59 10.76 -1.28
CA ASP A 74 9.05 10.81 -1.42
C ASP A 74 9.65 12.17 -1.00
N LYS A 75 10.97 12.32 -1.09
CA LYS A 75 11.67 13.56 -0.73
C LYS A 75 11.35 14.73 -1.65
N ALA A 76 10.85 14.47 -2.85
CA ALA A 76 10.47 15.46 -3.85
C ALA A 76 8.97 15.82 -3.80
N ALA A 77 8.26 15.36 -2.76
CA ALA A 77 6.82 15.51 -2.59
C ALA A 77 5.97 14.81 -3.67
N ASN A 78 6.50 13.75 -4.30
CA ASN A 78 5.73 12.87 -5.16
C ASN A 78 5.15 11.72 -4.36
N LEU A 79 3.96 11.30 -4.76
CA LEU A 79 3.26 10.15 -4.20
C LEU A 79 3.20 9.06 -5.25
N HIS A 80 3.62 7.86 -4.86
CA HIS A 80 3.58 6.68 -5.72
C HIS A 80 2.60 5.68 -5.11
N ALA A 81 1.59 5.29 -5.87
CA ALA A 81 0.59 4.33 -5.43
C ALA A 81 0.22 3.38 -6.57
N LEU A 82 0.01 2.12 -6.23
CA LEU A 82 -0.50 1.12 -7.15
C LEU A 82 -2.03 1.16 -7.11
N ILE A 83 -2.68 1.40 -8.26
CA ILE A 83 -4.15 1.47 -8.35
C ILE A 83 -4.78 0.16 -8.83
N GLY A 84 -3.99 -0.74 -9.38
CA GLY A 84 -4.49 -2.04 -9.83
C GLY A 84 -3.50 -2.80 -10.69
N LYS A 85 -3.96 -3.93 -11.20
CA LYS A 85 -3.21 -4.81 -12.11
C LYS A 85 -3.77 -4.69 -13.54
N ALA A 86 -3.00 -5.13 -14.52
CA ALA A 86 -3.43 -5.13 -15.93
C ALA A 86 -4.67 -6.01 -16.21
N SER A 87 -5.00 -6.91 -15.29
CA SER A 87 -6.21 -7.75 -15.35
C SER A 87 -7.49 -7.05 -14.89
N PHE A 88 -7.38 -5.85 -14.31
CA PHE A 88 -8.54 -5.10 -13.84
C PHE A 88 -9.25 -4.42 -15.01
N THR A 89 -10.58 -4.29 -14.89
CA THR A 89 -11.36 -3.53 -15.86
C THR A 89 -11.09 -2.03 -15.74
N ALA A 90 -11.41 -1.28 -16.78
CA ALA A 90 -11.24 0.17 -16.77
C ALA A 90 -12.08 0.85 -15.67
N GLU A 91 -13.28 0.33 -15.39
CA GLU A 91 -14.17 0.81 -14.34
C GLU A 91 -13.58 0.59 -12.95
N GLN A 92 -13.05 -0.61 -12.68
CA GLN A 92 -12.37 -0.92 -11.42
C GLN A 92 -11.15 -0.02 -11.19
N LEU A 93 -10.36 0.23 -12.24
CA LEU A 93 -9.22 1.13 -12.16
C LEU A 93 -9.65 2.58 -11.90
N ALA A 94 -10.75 3.03 -12.52
CA ALA A 94 -11.31 4.37 -12.31
C ALA A 94 -11.83 4.54 -10.88
N GLN A 95 -12.53 3.54 -10.34
CA GLN A 95 -13.00 3.55 -8.94
C GLN A 95 -11.83 3.58 -7.96
N ASN A 96 -10.81 2.74 -8.15
CA ASN A 96 -9.62 2.73 -7.31
C ASN A 96 -8.85 4.05 -7.37
N TYR A 97 -8.76 4.65 -8.56
CA TYR A 97 -8.18 5.98 -8.74
C TYR A 97 -8.96 7.05 -7.97
N GLY A 98 -10.30 7.06 -8.10
CA GLY A 98 -11.18 7.99 -7.38
C GLY A 98 -11.01 7.88 -5.87
N ALA A 99 -11.08 6.67 -5.33
CA ALA A 99 -10.88 6.41 -3.90
C ALA A 99 -9.49 6.85 -3.40
N LEU A 100 -8.44 6.65 -4.20
CA LEU A 100 -7.09 7.12 -3.86
C LEU A 100 -7.01 8.64 -3.80
N ILE A 101 -7.56 9.33 -4.78
CA ILE A 101 -7.54 10.81 -4.83
C ILE A 101 -8.34 11.40 -3.69
N GLU A 102 -9.52 10.85 -3.38
CA GLU A 102 -10.34 11.27 -2.25
C GLU A 102 -9.58 11.14 -0.92
N GLU A 103 -8.93 10.00 -0.69
CA GLU A 103 -8.14 9.78 0.52
C GLU A 103 -6.94 10.73 0.62
N VAL A 104 -6.25 11.00 -0.48
CA VAL A 104 -5.14 11.97 -0.52
C VAL A 104 -5.61 13.38 -0.21
N LEU A 105 -6.78 13.78 -0.70
CA LEU A 105 -7.37 15.08 -0.41
C LEU A 105 -7.88 15.15 1.04
N ARG A 106 -8.44 14.07 1.57
CA ARG A 106 -8.86 13.97 2.98
C ARG A 106 -7.68 14.13 3.93
N LEU A 107 -6.53 13.58 3.59
CA LEU A 107 -5.30 13.66 4.37
C LEU A 107 -4.53 14.98 4.18
N LYS A 108 -5.05 15.92 3.37
CA LYS A 108 -4.41 17.22 3.15
C LYS A 108 -4.26 17.95 4.49
N PRO A 109 -3.04 18.34 4.90
CA PRO A 109 -2.84 19.11 6.12
C PRO A 109 -3.40 20.53 5.97
N SER A 110 -3.96 21.08 7.04
CA SER A 110 -4.52 22.44 7.05
C SER A 110 -3.48 23.53 6.73
N SER A 111 -2.20 23.25 6.94
CA SER A 111 -1.08 24.13 6.59
C SER A 111 -0.83 24.23 5.08
N ALA A 112 -1.28 23.26 4.29
CA ALA A 112 -1.10 23.27 2.83
C ALA A 112 -2.12 24.22 2.18
N LYS A 113 -1.67 25.41 1.81
CA LYS A 113 -2.48 26.42 1.09
C LYS A 113 -2.30 26.27 -0.43
N GLY A 114 -3.37 26.59 -1.18
CA GLY A 114 -3.34 26.57 -2.63
C GLY A 114 -3.60 25.19 -3.25
N ILE A 115 -3.14 25.01 -4.50
CA ILE A 115 -3.32 23.77 -5.26
C ILE A 115 -2.47 22.67 -4.64
N TYR A 116 -3.14 21.64 -4.11
CA TYR A 116 -2.49 20.52 -3.43
C TYR A 116 -1.97 19.47 -4.42
N LEU A 117 -2.82 19.01 -5.31
CA LEU A 117 -2.46 18.11 -6.40
C LEU A 117 -2.09 18.94 -7.64
N ARG A 118 -0.82 18.98 -7.98
CA ARG A 118 -0.33 19.77 -9.13
C ARG A 118 -0.38 19.00 -10.42
N LYS A 119 -0.05 17.70 -10.37
CA LYS A 119 0.04 16.84 -11.52
C LYS A 119 -0.25 15.40 -11.12
N VAL A 120 -1.03 14.71 -11.91
CA VAL A 120 -1.25 13.27 -11.81
C VAL A 120 -0.81 12.63 -13.11
N THR A 121 -0.16 11.49 -13.02
CA THR A 121 0.30 10.73 -14.19
C THR A 121 0.04 9.26 -13.95
N LEU A 122 -0.67 8.62 -14.85
CA LEU A 122 -0.87 7.18 -14.87
C LEU A 122 0.14 6.51 -15.79
N SER A 123 0.70 5.40 -15.39
CA SER A 123 1.60 4.61 -16.21
C SER A 123 1.46 3.12 -15.90
N SER A 124 1.64 2.28 -16.90
CA SER A 124 1.91 0.87 -16.66
C SER A 124 3.38 0.67 -16.30
N THR A 125 3.75 -0.53 -15.85
CA THR A 125 5.12 -0.86 -15.38
C THR A 125 6.21 -0.46 -16.38
N MET A 126 5.96 -0.67 -17.68
CA MET A 126 6.92 -0.37 -18.77
C MET A 126 6.33 0.60 -19.81
N GLY A 127 5.18 1.20 -19.54
CA GLY A 127 4.51 2.09 -20.46
C GLY A 127 4.87 3.57 -20.28
N PRO A 128 4.46 4.42 -21.22
CA PRO A 128 4.61 5.86 -21.09
C PRO A 128 3.71 6.43 -20.00
N GLY A 129 4.09 7.56 -19.43
CA GLY A 129 3.28 8.30 -18.49
C GLY A 129 2.18 9.09 -19.19
N ILE A 130 0.94 8.85 -18.83
CA ILE A 130 -0.24 9.54 -19.35
C ILE A 130 -0.67 10.59 -18.32
N PRO A 131 -0.64 11.90 -18.67
CA PRO A 131 -1.10 12.93 -17.75
C PRO A 131 -2.62 12.86 -17.56
N VAL A 132 -3.07 13.01 -16.33
CA VAL A 132 -4.49 13.09 -15.96
C VAL A 132 -4.72 14.43 -15.29
N ASP A 133 -5.83 15.07 -15.60
CA ASP A 133 -6.22 16.33 -14.99
C ASP A 133 -6.70 16.10 -13.55
N PRO A 134 -6.01 16.63 -12.55
CA PRO A 134 -6.37 16.44 -11.15
C PRO A 134 -7.62 17.24 -10.73
N SER A 135 -8.11 18.16 -11.56
CA SER A 135 -9.28 18.99 -11.26
C SER A 135 -10.60 18.29 -11.62
N ILE A 136 -10.55 17.24 -12.44
CA ILE A 136 -11.73 16.46 -12.80
C ILE A 136 -11.99 15.43 -11.69
N GLN A 137 -12.73 15.85 -10.71
CA GLN A 137 -13.34 14.97 -9.71
C GLN A 137 -14.68 14.51 -10.27
N LYS A 138 -14.72 13.40 -11.00
CA LYS A 138 -15.97 12.69 -11.23
C LYS A 138 -16.24 11.85 -9.98
N ASP A 139 -17.47 11.94 -9.50
CA ASP A 139 -17.98 11.00 -8.51
C ASP A 139 -18.08 9.62 -9.17
N PHE A 140 -16.99 8.84 -9.04
CA PHE A 140 -16.93 7.48 -9.59
C PHE A 140 -17.70 6.47 -8.72
N THR A 141 -18.43 6.95 -7.72
CA THR A 141 -19.17 6.16 -6.74
C THR A 141 -20.67 6.08 -6.98
N GLU A 142 -21.21 6.78 -8.01
CA GLU A 142 -22.61 6.65 -8.39
C GLU A 142 -22.74 5.76 -9.65
N GLU A 143 -23.03 4.47 -9.40
CA GLU A 143 -24.01 3.61 -10.08
C GLU A 143 -24.24 2.37 -9.21
#